data_d0121edaed2b36625b9f9bba5d6a62ce
#
_entry.id   d0121edaed2b36625b9f9bba5d6a62ce
#
_cell.length_a   1.000
_cell.length_b   1.000
_cell.length_c   1.000
_cell.angle_alpha   90.00
_cell.angle_beta   90.00
_cell.angle_gamma   90.00
#
_symmetry.space_group_name_H-M   'P 1'
#
loop_
_entity.id
_entity.type
_entity.pdbx_description
1 polymer ?
#
loop_
_entity_poly.entity_id
_entity_poly.type
_entity_poly.pdbx_seq_one_letter_code
_entity_poly.pdbx_strand_id
1 'polypeptide(L)'
;MKISKHKLTTLFTAGIALVMIASFGHAANLSDQDKKFLTSYEKIHVALAADDLASAKAAATELGDSGSDIAKANSLKDARTGFEKLSARAKTTAAGQSGYHVAHCPMLNKDWVQTSTTISNPYGGKGMIGCGEIQK
;
A
#
# COMPACT_ATOMS: atom_id res chain seq x y z
N MET A 1 -5.12 -7.59 84.96
CA MET A 1 -5.20 -6.45 84.07
C MET A 1 -4.68 -6.89 82.71
N LYS A 2 -5.60 -7.23 81.76
CA LYS A 2 -5.24 -7.83 80.48
C LYS A 2 -5.67 -6.88 79.36
N ILE A 3 -4.72 -6.35 78.63
CA ILE A 3 -4.94 -5.47 77.49
C ILE A 3 -5.16 -6.33 76.24
N SER A 4 -6.38 -6.27 75.69
CA SER A 4 -6.74 -6.95 74.45
C SER A 4 -6.29 -6.14 73.24
N LYS A 5 -5.44 -6.73 72.40
CA LYS A 5 -5.00 -6.13 71.15
C LYS A 5 -5.95 -6.53 70.04
N HIS A 6 -6.78 -5.61 69.60
CA HIS A 6 -7.58 -5.82 68.39
C HIS A 6 -6.70 -5.58 67.15
N LYS A 7 -6.51 -6.63 66.34
CA LYS A 7 -5.86 -6.53 65.04
C LYS A 7 -6.88 -6.03 64.01
N LEU A 8 -6.67 -4.83 63.54
CA LEU A 8 -7.43 -4.25 62.45
C LEU A 8 -6.87 -4.78 61.12
N THR A 9 -7.61 -5.66 60.45
CA THR A 9 -7.22 -6.22 59.17
C THR A 9 -7.79 -5.30 58.11
N THR A 10 -6.94 -4.51 57.46
CA THR A 10 -7.29 -3.65 56.35
C THR A 10 -7.27 -4.48 55.07
N LEU A 11 -8.44 -4.75 54.49
CA LEU A 11 -8.57 -5.34 53.13
C LEU A 11 -8.28 -4.24 52.10
N PHE A 12 -7.14 -4.38 51.44
CA PHE A 12 -6.84 -3.61 50.24
C PHE A 12 -7.53 -4.31 49.05
N THR A 13 -8.65 -3.78 48.59
CA THR A 13 -9.24 -4.13 47.31
C THR A 13 -8.50 -3.38 46.20
N ALA A 14 -7.57 -4.06 45.54
CA ALA A 14 -6.90 -3.57 44.35
C ALA A 14 -7.89 -3.59 43.17
N GLY A 15 -8.49 -2.46 42.87
CA GLY A 15 -9.28 -2.24 41.66
C GLY A 15 -8.33 -2.21 40.45
N ILE A 16 -8.30 -3.27 39.63
CA ILE A 16 -7.63 -3.27 38.33
C ILE A 16 -8.51 -2.47 37.37
N ALA A 17 -8.17 -1.21 37.15
CA ALA A 17 -8.74 -0.40 36.07
C ALA A 17 -8.17 -0.91 34.75
N LEU A 18 -8.97 -1.70 34.01
CA LEU A 18 -8.65 -2.12 32.65
C LEU A 18 -8.75 -0.88 31.73
N VAL A 19 -7.62 -0.23 31.49
CA VAL A 19 -7.53 0.85 30.50
C VAL A 19 -7.58 0.22 29.12
N MET A 20 -8.76 0.23 28.49
CA MET A 20 -8.92 -0.07 27.06
C MET A 20 -8.26 1.06 26.28
N ILE A 21 -7.00 0.85 25.86
CA ILE A 21 -6.35 1.73 24.89
C ILE A 21 -6.99 1.41 23.54
N ALA A 22 -7.99 2.20 23.15
CA ALA A 22 -8.49 2.21 21.77
C ALA A 22 -7.35 2.74 20.91
N SER A 23 -6.62 1.84 20.25
CA SER A 23 -5.67 2.19 19.21
C SER A 23 -6.47 2.73 18.02
N PHE A 24 -6.71 4.04 18.01
CA PHE A 24 -7.11 4.73 16.80
C PHE A 24 -5.92 4.63 15.85
N GLY A 25 -5.99 3.68 14.91
CA GLY A 25 -5.05 3.58 13.82
C GLY A 25 -5.11 4.84 12.97
N HIS A 26 -4.31 5.84 13.31
CA HIS A 26 -4.07 6.95 12.41
C HIS A 26 -3.27 6.37 11.25
N ALA A 27 -3.80 6.50 10.02
CA ALA A 27 -2.99 6.29 8.83
C ALA A 27 -1.73 7.14 9.00
N ALA A 28 -0.57 6.50 9.06
CA ALA A 28 0.70 7.21 9.20
C ALA A 28 0.84 8.13 7.98
N ASN A 29 1.22 9.40 8.21
CA ASN A 29 1.49 10.30 7.09
C ASN A 29 2.64 9.71 6.26
N LEU A 30 2.42 9.61 4.93
CA LEU A 30 3.45 9.18 4.00
C LEU A 30 4.68 10.07 4.12
N SER A 31 5.86 9.47 4.19
CA SER A 31 7.12 10.20 4.07
C SER A 31 7.22 10.86 2.69
N ASP A 32 8.07 11.87 2.55
CA ASP A 32 8.29 12.51 1.25
C ASP A 32 8.88 11.53 0.22
N GLN A 33 9.67 10.55 0.68
CA GLN A 33 10.19 9.48 -0.15
C GLN A 33 9.07 8.55 -0.65
N ASP A 34 8.11 8.20 0.22
CA ASP A 34 6.96 7.37 -0.17
C ASP A 34 6.03 8.10 -1.12
N LYS A 35 5.79 9.40 -0.90
CA LYS A 35 5.03 10.23 -1.83
C LYS A 35 5.69 10.28 -3.21
N LYS A 36 7.02 10.49 -3.25
CA LYS A 36 7.77 10.48 -4.50
C LYS A 36 7.67 9.12 -5.18
N PHE A 37 7.84 8.03 -4.43
CA PHE A 37 7.70 6.68 -4.96
C PHE A 37 6.31 6.46 -5.56
N LEU A 38 5.23 6.75 -4.83
CA LEU A 38 3.86 6.55 -5.31
C LEU A 38 3.52 7.43 -6.50
N THR A 39 4.07 8.65 -6.58
CA THR A 39 3.90 9.54 -7.73
C THR A 39 4.54 8.95 -9.00
N SER A 40 5.78 8.48 -8.92
CA SER A 40 6.45 7.87 -10.06
C SER A 40 5.85 6.51 -10.43
N TYR A 41 5.41 5.74 -9.42
CA TYR A 41 4.66 4.50 -9.61
C TYR A 41 3.36 4.74 -10.42
N GLU A 42 2.58 5.77 -10.07
CA GLU A 42 1.34 6.10 -10.80
C GLU A 42 1.62 6.51 -12.26
N LYS A 43 2.69 7.24 -12.52
CA LYS A 43 3.11 7.56 -13.90
C LYS A 43 3.41 6.29 -14.71
N ILE A 44 4.12 5.33 -14.10
CA ILE A 44 4.42 4.03 -14.74
C ILE A 44 3.13 3.25 -14.98
N HIS A 45 2.24 3.21 -13.99
CA HIS A 45 0.93 2.55 -14.09
C HIS A 45 0.14 3.07 -15.29
N VAL A 46 -0.03 4.38 -15.39
CA VAL A 46 -0.78 5.03 -16.49
C VAL A 46 -0.15 4.74 -17.84
N ALA A 47 1.17 4.81 -17.94
CA ALA A 47 1.91 4.53 -19.18
C ALA A 47 1.73 3.06 -19.63
N LEU A 48 1.84 2.10 -18.71
CA LEU A 48 1.67 0.67 -19.02
C LEU A 48 0.22 0.35 -19.41
N ALA A 49 -0.77 0.98 -18.78
CA ALA A 49 -2.18 0.85 -19.15
C ALA A 49 -2.47 1.41 -20.56
N ALA A 50 -1.71 2.41 -20.99
CA ALA A 50 -1.77 3.00 -22.33
C ALA A 50 -0.88 2.30 -23.38
N ASP A 51 -0.20 1.18 -23.04
CA ASP A 51 0.80 0.51 -23.86
C ASP A 51 1.96 1.42 -24.30
N ASP A 52 2.29 2.43 -23.48
CA ASP A 52 3.39 3.37 -23.73
C ASP A 52 4.66 2.95 -22.98
N LEU A 53 5.48 2.14 -23.64
CA LEU A 53 6.75 1.66 -23.06
C LEU A 53 7.73 2.82 -22.82
N ALA A 54 7.77 3.81 -23.72
CA ALA A 54 8.73 4.90 -23.61
C ALA A 54 8.48 5.76 -22.36
N SER A 55 7.22 6.15 -22.14
CA SER A 55 6.82 6.89 -20.94
C SER A 55 6.98 6.06 -19.67
N ALA A 56 6.69 4.76 -19.70
CA ALA A 56 6.91 3.87 -18.55
C ALA A 56 8.39 3.82 -18.16
N LYS A 57 9.30 3.69 -19.13
CA LYS A 57 10.76 3.69 -18.90
C LYS A 57 11.25 5.04 -18.35
N ALA A 58 10.78 6.15 -18.91
CA ALA A 58 11.14 7.48 -18.44
C ALA A 58 10.72 7.69 -16.99
N ALA A 59 9.48 7.33 -16.63
CA ALA A 59 9.00 7.44 -15.26
C ALA A 59 9.76 6.50 -14.29
N ALA A 60 10.16 5.32 -14.75
CA ALA A 60 10.89 4.36 -13.94
C ALA A 60 12.30 4.85 -13.59
N THR A 61 12.94 5.67 -14.43
CA THR A 61 14.26 6.25 -14.11
C THR A 61 14.22 7.18 -12.89
N GLU A 62 13.06 7.79 -12.60
CA GLU A 62 12.87 8.62 -11.41
C GLU A 62 13.00 7.84 -10.10
N LEU A 63 12.83 6.51 -10.14
CA LEU A 63 12.93 5.60 -9.00
C LEU A 63 14.34 5.01 -8.79
N GLY A 64 15.32 5.37 -9.64
CA GLY A 64 16.67 4.84 -9.56
C GLY A 64 16.70 3.30 -9.62
N ASP A 65 17.42 2.67 -8.70
CA ASP A 65 17.57 1.21 -8.67
C ASP A 65 16.24 0.46 -8.58
N SER A 66 15.27 1.01 -7.85
CA SER A 66 13.93 0.39 -7.72
C SER A 66 13.17 0.30 -9.04
N GLY A 67 13.42 1.22 -9.97
CA GLY A 67 12.80 1.26 -11.29
C GLY A 67 13.63 0.60 -12.39
N SER A 68 14.83 0.11 -12.09
CA SER A 68 15.81 -0.31 -13.09
C SER A 68 15.32 -1.40 -14.03
N ASP A 69 14.53 -2.35 -13.55
CA ASP A 69 13.97 -3.43 -14.37
C ASP A 69 13.07 -2.88 -15.48
N ILE A 70 12.27 -1.86 -15.17
CA ILE A 70 11.39 -1.20 -16.15
C ILE A 70 12.19 -0.25 -17.05
N ALA A 71 13.09 0.54 -16.47
CA ALA A 71 13.91 1.49 -17.22
C ALA A 71 14.74 0.80 -18.32
N LYS A 72 15.17 -0.43 -18.08
CA LYS A 72 15.95 -1.26 -19.01
C LYS A 72 15.09 -2.22 -19.85
N ALA A 73 13.77 -2.23 -19.67
CA ALA A 73 12.91 -3.16 -20.39
C ALA A 73 12.96 -2.95 -21.91
N ASN A 74 12.96 -4.06 -22.64
CA ASN A 74 12.96 -4.06 -24.11
C ASN A 74 11.57 -4.23 -24.71
N SER A 75 10.59 -4.60 -23.88
CA SER A 75 9.21 -4.83 -24.28
C SER A 75 8.23 -4.41 -23.18
N LEU A 76 6.96 -4.21 -23.55
CA LEU A 76 5.88 -4.02 -22.57
C LEU A 76 5.76 -5.21 -21.63
N LYS A 77 6.01 -6.44 -22.11
CA LYS A 77 5.99 -7.64 -21.28
C LYS A 77 7.05 -7.57 -20.17
N ASP A 78 8.29 -7.22 -20.54
CA ASP A 78 9.38 -7.09 -19.57
C ASP A 78 9.09 -5.96 -18.56
N ALA A 79 8.61 -4.81 -19.03
CA ALA A 79 8.24 -3.70 -18.20
C ALA A 79 7.13 -4.07 -17.19
N ARG A 80 6.11 -4.81 -17.62
CA ARG A 80 5.03 -5.33 -16.77
C ARG A 80 5.53 -6.32 -15.73
N THR A 81 6.50 -7.16 -16.09
CA THR A 81 7.16 -8.07 -15.13
C THR A 81 7.91 -7.26 -14.03
N GLY A 82 8.64 -6.23 -14.42
CA GLY A 82 9.29 -5.33 -13.47
C GLY A 82 8.28 -4.56 -12.60
N PHE A 83 7.15 -4.20 -13.17
CA PHE A 83 6.08 -3.48 -12.47
C PHE A 83 5.42 -4.31 -11.35
N GLU A 84 5.41 -5.62 -11.42
CA GLU A 84 4.89 -6.49 -10.34
C GLU A 84 5.59 -6.23 -9.00
N LYS A 85 6.91 -6.06 -9.01
CA LYS A 85 7.69 -5.75 -7.81
C LYS A 85 7.32 -4.38 -7.24
N LEU A 86 7.16 -3.39 -8.11
CA LEU A 86 6.72 -2.05 -7.68
C LEU A 86 5.29 -2.07 -7.13
N SER A 87 4.39 -2.86 -7.73
CA SER A 87 3.00 -3.00 -7.26
C SER A 87 2.94 -3.63 -5.87
N ALA A 88 3.78 -4.62 -5.58
CA ALA A 88 3.87 -5.22 -4.25
C ALA A 88 4.29 -4.17 -3.20
N ARG A 89 5.30 -3.36 -3.50
CA ARG A 89 5.73 -2.25 -2.64
C ARG A 89 4.65 -1.18 -2.52
N ALA A 90 4.00 -0.80 -3.63
CA ALA A 90 2.96 0.23 -3.63
C ALA A 90 1.77 -0.18 -2.75
N LYS A 91 1.35 -1.44 -2.77
CA LYS A 91 0.29 -1.96 -1.90
C LYS A 91 0.63 -1.77 -0.42
N THR A 92 1.87 -2.07 -0.02
CA THR A 92 2.32 -1.87 1.37
C THR A 92 2.41 -0.38 1.72
N THR A 93 2.98 0.43 0.83
CA THR A 93 3.20 1.86 1.06
C THR A 93 1.89 2.64 1.13
N ALA A 94 0.92 2.29 0.26
CA ALA A 94 -0.38 2.96 0.20
C ALA A 94 -1.42 2.40 1.19
N ALA A 95 -1.09 1.36 1.97
CA ALA A 95 -2.02 0.75 2.91
C ALA A 95 -2.56 1.78 3.91
N GLY A 96 -3.89 1.86 4.02
CA GLY A 96 -4.57 2.79 4.91
C GLY A 96 -4.54 4.27 4.48
N GLN A 97 -3.96 4.57 3.31
CA GLN A 97 -3.93 5.93 2.77
C GLN A 97 -5.19 6.21 1.94
N SER A 98 -5.86 7.34 2.23
CA SER A 98 -6.97 7.80 1.41
C SER A 98 -6.49 8.20 0.02
N GLY A 99 -7.32 7.97 -1.00
CA GLY A 99 -7.00 8.33 -2.39
C GLY A 99 -6.18 7.29 -3.16
N TYR A 100 -5.86 6.14 -2.54
CA TYR A 100 -5.26 4.99 -3.20
C TYR A 100 -6.19 3.79 -3.12
N HIS A 101 -6.30 3.07 -4.21
CA HIS A 101 -7.15 1.89 -4.34
C HIS A 101 -6.33 0.70 -4.82
N VAL A 102 -6.50 -0.44 -4.17
CA VAL A 102 -5.96 -1.70 -4.68
C VAL A 102 -6.95 -2.25 -5.70
N ALA A 103 -6.48 -2.54 -6.89
CA ALA A 103 -7.27 -3.18 -7.94
C ALA A 103 -6.73 -4.59 -8.22
N HIS A 104 -7.61 -5.49 -8.64
CA HIS A 104 -7.30 -6.87 -8.99
C HIS A 104 -7.94 -7.24 -10.32
N CYS A 105 -7.17 -7.81 -11.25
CA CYS A 105 -7.70 -8.44 -12.46
C CYS A 105 -7.70 -9.96 -12.30
N PRO A 106 -8.87 -10.62 -12.17
CA PRO A 106 -8.94 -12.07 -11.96
C PRO A 106 -8.45 -12.86 -13.18
N MET A 107 -8.61 -12.34 -14.39
CA MET A 107 -8.16 -13.00 -15.61
C MET A 107 -6.63 -13.12 -15.70
N LEU A 108 -5.92 -12.09 -15.22
CA LEU A 108 -4.44 -12.07 -15.23
C LEU A 108 -3.86 -12.46 -13.87
N ASN A 109 -4.69 -12.57 -12.85
CA ASN A 109 -4.30 -12.77 -11.44
C ASN A 109 -3.21 -11.78 -11.01
N LYS A 110 -3.49 -10.49 -11.23
CA LYS A 110 -2.57 -9.39 -10.95
C LYS A 110 -3.24 -8.31 -10.13
N ASP A 111 -2.49 -7.79 -9.16
CA ASP A 111 -2.87 -6.64 -8.34
C ASP A 111 -2.05 -5.43 -8.71
N TRP A 112 -2.63 -4.25 -8.53
CA TRP A 112 -1.93 -2.97 -8.60
C TRP A 112 -2.60 -1.94 -7.70
N VAL A 113 -1.94 -0.80 -7.52
CA VAL A 113 -2.49 0.38 -6.86
C VAL A 113 -2.79 1.43 -7.91
N GLN A 114 -3.89 2.13 -7.76
CA GLN A 114 -4.27 3.28 -8.60
C GLN A 114 -4.95 4.36 -7.77
N THR A 115 -4.95 5.60 -8.27
CA THR A 115 -5.59 6.72 -7.59
C THR A 115 -7.04 6.93 -8.03
N SER A 116 -7.40 6.48 -9.22
CA SER A 116 -8.76 6.53 -9.75
C SER A 116 -9.60 5.35 -9.26
N THR A 117 -10.92 5.55 -9.13
CA THR A 117 -11.88 4.46 -8.95
C THR A 117 -12.27 3.78 -10.26
N THR A 118 -11.99 4.41 -11.42
CA THR A 118 -12.14 3.79 -12.73
C THR A 118 -10.95 2.88 -13.00
N ILE A 119 -11.21 1.60 -13.27
CA ILE A 119 -10.15 0.61 -13.53
C ILE A 119 -9.32 1.03 -14.75
N SER A 120 -8.00 0.95 -14.58
CA SER A 120 -7.00 1.15 -15.61
C SER A 120 -5.91 0.08 -15.47
N ASN A 121 -6.04 -1.02 -16.22
CA ASN A 121 -5.23 -2.21 -16.04
C ASN A 121 -3.84 -2.08 -16.68
N PRO A 122 -2.75 -1.98 -15.91
CA PRO A 122 -1.40 -1.81 -16.46
C PRO A 122 -0.83 -3.09 -17.06
N TYR A 123 -1.34 -4.25 -16.64
CA TYR A 123 -0.88 -5.56 -17.12
C TYR A 123 -1.57 -5.96 -18.43
N GLY A 124 -2.82 -5.57 -18.61
CA GLY A 124 -3.61 -5.86 -19.80
C GLY A 124 -3.49 -4.81 -20.90
N GLY A 125 -3.06 -3.59 -20.55
CA GLY A 125 -2.95 -2.48 -21.49
C GLY A 125 -4.28 -2.14 -22.17
N LYS A 126 -4.20 -1.52 -23.34
CA LYS A 126 -5.39 -1.09 -24.12
C LYS A 126 -6.38 -2.21 -24.40
N GLY A 127 -5.89 -3.44 -24.60
CA GLY A 127 -6.75 -4.59 -24.92
C GLY A 127 -7.62 -5.05 -23.74
N MET A 128 -7.22 -4.74 -22.51
CA MET A 128 -7.91 -5.14 -21.27
C MET A 128 -7.96 -4.00 -20.27
N ILE A 129 -8.01 -2.76 -20.73
CA ILE A 129 -7.89 -1.56 -19.87
C ILE A 129 -8.87 -1.54 -18.70
N GLY A 130 -10.08 -2.02 -18.89
CA GLY A 130 -11.15 -2.08 -17.87
C GLY A 130 -11.23 -3.43 -17.14
N CYS A 131 -10.31 -4.37 -17.40
CA CYS A 131 -10.33 -5.65 -16.67
C CYS A 131 -9.81 -5.48 -15.26
N GLY A 132 -10.69 -5.65 -14.29
CA GLY A 132 -10.36 -5.58 -12.86
C GLY A 132 -11.49 -5.02 -12.02
N GLU A 133 -11.28 -5.07 -10.71
CA GLU A 133 -12.18 -4.53 -9.70
C GLU A 133 -11.39 -3.93 -8.55
N ILE A 134 -11.94 -2.90 -7.90
CA ILE A 134 -11.37 -2.34 -6.67
C ILE A 134 -11.63 -3.31 -5.52
N GLN A 135 -10.57 -3.67 -4.81
CA GLN A 135 -10.65 -4.49 -3.60
C GLN A 135 -11.21 -3.66 -2.44
N LYS A 136 -12.10 -4.25 -1.65
CA LYS A 136 -12.70 -3.64 -0.45
C LYS A 136 -11.86 -3.89 0.79
#